data_13bacbb42ccdeed9da2e88df305b81df
#
_entry.id   13bacbb42ccdeed9da2e88df305b81df
#
_cell.length_a   1.000
_cell.length_b   1.000
_cell.length_c   1.000
_cell.angle_alpha   90.00
_cell.angle_beta   90.00
_cell.angle_gamma   90.00
#
_symmetry.space_group_name_H-M   'P 1'
#
loop_
_entity.id
_entity.type
_entity.pdbx_description
1 polymer ?
#
loop_
_entity_poly.entity_id
_entity_poly.type
_entity_poly.pdbx_seq_one_letter_code
_entity_poly.pdbx_strand_id
1 'polypeptide(L)'
;NDSTIGAMIQNGSNKYTMPYYDLLGGEEDNYDGKTDITATEATGNALSGVVFGRAHAFKAKSFINDFNSGAKPLQYAATKVGNWYNHKRQKRMLGILGGVAQVTDFKSHVIDTGAGIDAGTLGDAAVDALGDNAESLTLAFMHSKVANALAKKELLEFAKYTDENGIERQIRNLAYINGMTVVVDDSAPMTPAVTSGTAKPATYTTYLLGSGFIRYAKANVEKPSEPSRDPKTNGGEDYIYTRIRETIHPYGFSFKEPSGMGESPTDAQLFAKANWELKYDPKVVPFVAVTTQV
;
A
#
# COMPACT_ATOMS: atom_id res chain seq x y z
N ASN A 1 8.52 -7.82 -4.89
CA ASN A 1 8.82 -8.83 -3.86
C ASN A 1 10.21 -8.54 -3.31
N ASP A 2 10.30 -8.17 -2.05
CA ASP A 2 11.58 -7.88 -1.37
C ASP A 2 12.25 -9.21 -0.98
N SER A 3 13.41 -9.50 -1.59
CA SER A 3 14.14 -10.76 -1.35
C SER A 3 14.76 -10.83 0.04
N THR A 4 15.18 -9.70 0.60
CA THR A 4 15.80 -9.61 1.92
C THR A 4 14.78 -9.94 3.02
N ILE A 5 13.64 -9.27 2.99
CA ILE A 5 12.53 -9.57 3.91
C ILE A 5 12.03 -10.99 3.66
N GLY A 6 11.91 -11.39 2.38
CA GLY A 6 11.50 -12.74 2.00
C GLY A 6 12.36 -13.82 2.67
N ALA A 7 13.67 -13.66 2.67
CA ALA A 7 14.59 -14.63 3.33
C ALA A 7 14.38 -14.69 4.86
N MET A 8 14.15 -13.55 5.50
CA MET A 8 13.94 -13.48 6.96
C MET A 8 12.67 -14.19 7.43
N ILE A 9 11.58 -14.14 6.63
CA ILE A 9 10.25 -14.62 7.05
C ILE A 9 9.95 -16.07 6.65
N GLN A 10 10.83 -16.74 5.89
CA GLN A 10 10.59 -18.14 5.46
C GLN A 10 10.54 -19.12 6.62
N ASN A 11 11.31 -18.87 7.67
CA ASN A 11 11.48 -19.80 8.80
C ASN A 11 10.41 -19.72 9.89
N GLY A 12 9.25 -19.11 9.60
CA GLY A 12 8.07 -19.21 10.45
C GLY A 12 7.87 -18.11 11.50
N SER A 13 8.70 -17.07 11.55
CA SER A 13 8.49 -15.94 12.47
C SER A 13 7.27 -15.10 12.07
N ASN A 14 6.55 -14.56 13.07
CA ASN A 14 5.51 -13.55 12.90
C ASN A 14 6.06 -12.11 12.92
N LYS A 15 7.31 -11.93 13.33
CA LYS A 15 8.03 -10.66 13.36
C LYS A 15 9.41 -10.85 12.76
N TYR A 16 9.93 -9.77 12.21
CA TYR A 16 11.32 -9.70 11.74
C TYR A 16 11.88 -8.32 12.06
N THR A 17 13.19 -8.25 12.16
CA THR A 17 13.92 -7.03 12.50
C THR A 17 14.96 -6.75 11.43
N MET A 18 14.97 -5.53 10.93
CA MET A 18 15.94 -5.06 9.94
C MET A 18 16.84 -4.02 10.60
N PRO A 19 18.15 -4.24 10.67
CA PRO A 19 19.07 -3.20 11.14
C PRO A 19 19.12 -2.07 10.13
N TYR A 20 19.26 -0.83 10.63
CA TYR A 20 19.54 0.33 9.83
C TYR A 20 20.49 1.27 10.57
N TYR A 21 21.15 2.15 9.85
CA TYR A 21 21.99 3.20 10.41
C TYR A 21 21.32 4.53 10.17
N ASP A 22 21.38 5.40 11.17
CA ASP A 22 20.93 6.77 11.05
C ASP A 22 21.86 7.55 10.11
N LEU A 23 21.39 8.68 9.57
CA LEU A 23 22.23 9.58 8.82
C LEU A 23 23.39 10.06 9.71
N LEU A 24 24.58 10.14 9.12
CA LEU A 24 25.73 10.70 9.82
C LEU A 24 25.43 12.17 10.17
N GLY A 25 25.45 12.48 11.45
CA GLY A 25 25.31 13.83 11.96
C GLY A 25 26.66 14.38 12.43
N GLY A 26 26.70 15.64 12.81
CA GLY A 26 27.87 16.36 13.29
C GLY A 26 28.25 17.50 12.37
N GLU A 27 29.00 18.46 12.90
CA GLU A 27 29.60 19.57 12.15
C GLU A 27 31.04 19.22 11.85
N GLU A 28 31.58 19.74 10.77
CA GLU A 28 33.00 19.57 10.43
C GLU A 28 33.86 20.45 11.30
N ASP A 29 34.94 19.91 11.83
CA ASP A 29 35.96 20.68 12.57
C ASP A 29 36.95 21.37 11.60
N ASN A 30 37.45 22.55 11.98
CA ASN A 30 38.43 23.23 11.17
C ASN A 30 39.78 22.51 11.23
N TYR A 31 40.31 22.11 10.09
CA TYR A 31 41.64 21.49 9.99
C TYR A 31 42.75 22.54 9.94
N ASP A 32 43.11 23.09 11.11
CA ASP A 32 44.07 24.15 11.26
C ASP A 32 45.38 23.71 11.98
N GLY A 33 45.49 22.43 12.35
CA GLY A 33 46.61 21.86 13.08
C GLY A 33 46.65 22.26 14.57
N LYS A 34 45.53 22.83 15.10
CA LYS A 34 45.39 23.27 16.49
C LYS A 34 44.07 22.80 17.11
N THR A 35 43.03 22.71 16.30
CA THR A 35 41.69 22.26 16.73
C THR A 35 41.65 20.75 16.79
N ASP A 36 41.20 20.21 17.91
CA ASP A 36 40.98 18.74 18.05
C ASP A 36 39.79 18.30 17.22
N ILE A 37 39.91 17.15 16.55
CA ILE A 37 38.81 16.56 15.75
C ILE A 37 37.84 15.85 16.69
N THR A 38 36.56 16.23 16.63
CA THR A 38 35.48 15.64 17.43
C THR A 38 34.88 14.44 16.71
N ALA A 39 34.97 13.25 17.29
CA ALA A 39 34.36 12.06 16.71
C ALA A 39 32.87 11.95 17.05
N THR A 40 32.05 11.81 16.04
CA THR A 40 30.61 11.49 16.19
C THR A 40 30.38 10.00 15.95
N GLU A 41 29.64 9.34 16.83
CA GLU A 41 29.31 7.92 16.67
C GLU A 41 28.22 7.73 15.59
N ALA A 42 28.44 6.74 14.72
CA ALA A 42 27.38 6.24 13.86
C ALA A 42 26.40 5.37 14.66
N THR A 43 25.23 5.88 14.92
CA THR A 43 24.18 5.15 15.65
C THR A 43 23.44 4.16 14.74
N GLY A 44 23.43 2.91 15.17
CA GLY A 44 22.62 1.86 14.53
C GLY A 44 21.33 1.62 15.31
N ASN A 45 20.24 1.36 14.60
CA ASN A 45 18.94 1.08 15.17
C ASN A 45 18.27 -0.07 14.39
N ALA A 46 17.05 -0.44 14.76
CA ALA A 46 16.33 -1.55 14.14
C ALA A 46 14.88 -1.20 13.81
N LEU A 47 14.46 -1.58 12.61
CA LEU A 47 13.07 -1.55 12.18
C LEU A 47 12.42 -2.89 12.44
N SER A 48 11.26 -2.90 13.07
CA SER A 48 10.46 -4.09 13.27
C SER A 48 9.36 -4.17 12.23
N GLY A 49 9.26 -5.30 11.55
CA GLY A 49 8.16 -5.61 10.65
C GLY A 49 7.33 -6.79 11.17
N VAL A 50 6.12 -6.95 10.64
CA VAL A 50 5.18 -7.99 11.04
C VAL A 50 4.71 -8.80 9.85
N VAL A 51 4.59 -10.10 10.04
CA VAL A 51 4.02 -11.05 9.09
C VAL A 51 2.59 -11.36 9.51
N PHE A 52 1.67 -11.28 8.60
CA PHE A 52 0.28 -11.62 8.85
C PHE A 52 -0.17 -12.80 7.98
N GLY A 53 -0.96 -13.67 8.58
CA GLY A 53 -1.63 -14.78 7.90
C GLY A 53 -3.08 -14.43 7.56
N ARG A 54 -3.56 -14.89 6.41
CA ARG A 54 -4.98 -14.81 6.05
C ARG A 54 -5.42 -16.13 5.44
N ALA A 55 -6.62 -16.54 5.79
CA ALA A 55 -7.25 -17.74 5.27
C ALA A 55 -8.66 -17.45 4.79
N HIS A 56 -9.10 -18.17 3.78
CA HIS A 56 -10.47 -18.15 3.32
C HIS A 56 -10.85 -19.51 2.73
N ALA A 57 -12.14 -19.86 2.83
CA ALA A 57 -12.67 -21.06 2.23
C ALA A 57 -13.78 -20.72 1.26
N PHE A 58 -13.78 -21.40 0.13
CA PHE A 58 -14.88 -21.38 -0.84
C PHE A 58 -15.58 -22.75 -0.81
N LYS A 59 -16.89 -22.77 -0.90
CA LYS A 59 -17.67 -24.01 -0.93
C LYS A 59 -18.63 -24.04 -2.10
N ALA A 60 -18.93 -25.24 -2.54
CA ALA A 60 -19.98 -25.52 -3.51
C ALA A 60 -20.76 -26.77 -3.11
N LYS A 61 -22.06 -26.76 -3.35
CA LYS A 61 -22.91 -27.94 -3.16
C LYS A 61 -22.78 -28.88 -4.38
N SER A 62 -22.56 -30.16 -4.15
CA SER A 62 -22.47 -31.15 -5.23
C SER A 62 -23.74 -31.19 -6.10
N PHE A 63 -24.90 -30.99 -5.50
CA PHE A 63 -26.19 -30.88 -6.20
C PHE A 63 -26.18 -29.87 -7.37
N ILE A 64 -25.44 -28.77 -7.26
CA ILE A 64 -25.35 -27.78 -8.35
C ILE A 64 -24.67 -28.37 -9.57
N ASN A 65 -23.66 -29.20 -9.36
CA ASN A 65 -22.93 -29.85 -10.45
C ASN A 65 -23.81 -30.91 -11.17
N ASP A 66 -24.71 -31.55 -10.43
CA ASP A 66 -25.56 -32.64 -10.94
C ASP A 66 -26.77 -32.11 -11.71
N PHE A 67 -27.35 -31.00 -11.29
CA PHE A 67 -28.59 -30.44 -11.85
C PHE A 67 -28.40 -29.27 -12.79
N ASN A 68 -27.25 -28.56 -12.72
CA ASN A 68 -26.91 -27.45 -13.62
C ASN A 68 -25.82 -27.85 -14.60
N SER A 69 -26.21 -28.16 -15.83
CA SER A 69 -25.29 -28.53 -16.90
C SER A 69 -24.18 -27.48 -17.09
N GLY A 70 -22.94 -27.90 -16.91
CA GLY A 70 -21.74 -27.05 -17.12
C GLY A 70 -21.37 -26.15 -15.95
N ALA A 71 -22.13 -26.08 -14.86
CA ALA A 71 -21.76 -25.30 -13.70
C ALA A 71 -20.68 -26.00 -12.87
N LYS A 72 -19.52 -25.39 -12.70
CA LYS A 72 -18.42 -25.89 -11.85
C LYS A 72 -17.93 -24.77 -10.91
N PRO A 73 -18.74 -24.38 -9.91
CA PRO A 73 -18.46 -23.20 -9.09
C PRO A 73 -17.14 -23.31 -8.29
N LEU A 74 -16.78 -24.51 -7.82
CA LEU A 74 -15.52 -24.69 -7.10
C LEU A 74 -14.29 -24.57 -8.01
N GLN A 75 -14.39 -25.07 -9.24
CA GLN A 75 -13.33 -24.90 -10.24
C GLN A 75 -13.17 -23.43 -10.63
N TYR A 76 -14.27 -22.70 -10.79
CA TYR A 76 -14.25 -21.25 -10.98
C TYR A 76 -13.58 -20.54 -9.81
N ALA A 77 -13.93 -20.86 -8.56
CA ALA A 77 -13.31 -20.30 -7.37
C ALA A 77 -11.80 -20.58 -7.35
N ALA A 78 -11.36 -21.80 -7.66
CA ALA A 78 -9.96 -22.18 -7.71
C ALA A 78 -9.16 -21.35 -8.74
N THR A 79 -9.75 -21.03 -9.90
CA THR A 79 -9.10 -20.20 -10.93
C THR A 79 -9.06 -18.71 -10.57
N LYS A 80 -9.99 -18.21 -9.76
CA LYS A 80 -10.12 -16.79 -9.42
C LYS A 80 -9.55 -16.41 -8.05
N VAL A 81 -9.19 -17.37 -7.21
CA VAL A 81 -8.70 -17.13 -5.85
C VAL A 81 -7.44 -16.25 -5.82
N GLY A 82 -6.54 -16.40 -6.79
CA GLY A 82 -5.35 -15.57 -6.89
C GLY A 82 -5.68 -14.09 -7.07
N ASN A 83 -6.58 -13.77 -7.99
CA ASN A 83 -7.05 -12.41 -8.23
C ASN A 83 -7.80 -11.85 -7.02
N TRP A 84 -8.59 -12.69 -6.33
CA TRP A 84 -9.27 -12.29 -5.12
C TRP A 84 -8.31 -11.89 -4.00
N TYR A 85 -7.22 -12.66 -3.78
CA TYR A 85 -6.17 -12.29 -2.83
C TYR A 85 -5.42 -11.02 -3.24
N ASN A 86 -5.13 -10.83 -4.53
CA ASN A 86 -4.51 -9.61 -5.02
C ASN A 86 -5.35 -8.37 -4.70
N HIS A 87 -6.65 -8.44 -4.91
CA HIS A 87 -7.57 -7.34 -4.58
C HIS A 87 -7.63 -7.07 -3.06
N LYS A 88 -7.65 -8.13 -2.24
CA LYS A 88 -7.60 -7.98 -0.78
C LYS A 88 -6.27 -7.40 -0.30
N ARG A 89 -5.16 -7.75 -0.94
CA ARG A 89 -3.83 -7.20 -0.67
C ARG A 89 -3.77 -5.71 -1.00
N GLN A 90 -4.28 -5.31 -2.16
CA GLN A 90 -4.37 -3.91 -2.54
C GLN A 90 -5.14 -3.09 -1.50
N LYS A 91 -6.33 -3.56 -1.11
CA LYS A 91 -7.12 -2.89 -0.06
C LYS A 91 -6.36 -2.79 1.27
N ARG A 92 -5.63 -3.82 1.65
CA ARG A 92 -4.81 -3.83 2.87
C ARG A 92 -3.64 -2.86 2.77
N MET A 93 -2.96 -2.82 1.63
CA MET A 93 -1.90 -1.85 1.36
C MET A 93 -2.41 -0.42 1.52
N LEU A 94 -3.54 -0.07 0.92
CA LEU A 94 -4.14 1.25 1.05
C LEU A 94 -4.56 1.57 2.49
N GLY A 95 -5.05 0.58 3.24
CA GLY A 95 -5.35 0.75 4.65
C GLY A 95 -4.11 1.03 5.51
N ILE A 96 -3.00 0.34 5.23
CA ILE A 96 -1.71 0.60 5.89
C ILE A 96 -1.22 2.01 5.53
N LEU A 97 -1.26 2.43 4.27
CA LEU A 97 -0.90 3.78 3.84
C LEU A 97 -1.71 4.85 4.57
N GLY A 98 -3.03 4.62 4.70
CA GLY A 98 -3.90 5.51 5.46
C GLY A 98 -3.55 5.58 6.96
N GLY A 99 -3.13 4.47 7.56
CA GLY A 99 -2.66 4.43 8.95
C GLY A 99 -1.34 5.17 9.15
N VAL A 100 -0.38 4.91 8.27
CA VAL A 100 0.96 5.51 8.27
C VAL A 100 0.89 7.02 8.04
N ALA A 101 0.05 7.48 7.11
CA ALA A 101 -0.17 8.91 6.86
C ALA A 101 -0.67 9.68 8.09
N GLN A 102 -1.30 8.99 9.05
CA GLN A 102 -1.80 9.62 10.27
C GLN A 102 -0.78 9.64 11.42
N VAL A 103 0.42 9.07 11.27
CA VAL A 103 1.49 9.10 12.27
C VAL A 103 1.89 10.55 12.55
N THR A 104 2.04 10.90 13.82
CA THR A 104 2.22 12.31 14.23
C THR A 104 3.48 12.94 13.64
N ASP A 105 4.58 12.20 13.61
CA ASP A 105 5.88 12.65 13.13
C ASP A 105 5.96 12.72 11.59
N PHE A 106 4.91 12.22 10.90
CA PHE A 106 4.80 12.19 9.45
C PHE A 106 3.77 13.19 8.88
N LYS A 107 3.24 14.08 9.69
CA LYS A 107 2.20 15.05 9.28
C LYS A 107 2.65 16.02 8.19
N SER A 108 3.92 16.33 8.10
CA SER A 108 4.47 17.20 7.04
C SER A 108 4.27 16.64 5.63
N HIS A 109 4.01 15.33 5.50
CA HIS A 109 3.75 14.63 4.24
C HIS A 109 2.26 14.43 3.95
N VAL A 110 1.39 14.98 4.78
CA VAL A 110 -0.07 14.92 4.59
C VAL A 110 -0.57 16.32 4.33
N ILE A 111 -0.86 16.61 3.09
CA ILE A 111 -1.23 17.93 2.61
C ILE A 111 -2.71 17.94 2.29
N ASP A 112 -3.48 18.75 3.02
CA ASP A 112 -4.88 19.03 2.70
C ASP A 112 -4.96 20.40 2.03
N THR A 113 -5.27 20.40 0.76
CA THR A 113 -5.33 21.65 -0.02
C THR A 113 -6.57 22.48 0.30
N GLY A 114 -7.62 21.89 0.88
CA GLY A 114 -8.91 22.53 1.09
C GLY A 114 -9.58 23.02 -0.21
N ALA A 115 -9.00 22.71 -1.35
CA ALA A 115 -9.39 23.18 -2.68
C ALA A 115 -9.46 22.04 -3.70
N GLY A 116 -9.91 22.36 -4.90
CA GLY A 116 -9.88 21.45 -6.05
C GLY A 116 -8.46 21.18 -6.54
N ILE A 117 -8.29 20.07 -7.24
CA ILE A 117 -7.00 19.70 -7.82
C ILE A 117 -6.69 20.54 -9.06
N ASP A 118 -5.46 21.04 -9.16
CA ASP A 118 -4.92 21.82 -10.27
C ASP A 118 -3.56 21.30 -10.77
N ALA A 119 -2.99 21.92 -11.78
CA ALA A 119 -1.76 21.49 -12.45
C ALA A 119 -0.56 21.41 -11.49
N GLY A 120 -0.42 22.37 -10.59
CA GLY A 120 0.66 22.43 -9.61
C GLY A 120 0.43 21.57 -8.36
N THR A 121 -0.83 21.25 -8.04
CA THR A 121 -1.20 20.69 -6.71
C THR A 121 -0.36 19.49 -6.27
N LEU A 122 -0.10 18.54 -7.18
CA LEU A 122 0.68 17.34 -6.83
C LEU A 122 2.18 17.64 -6.79
N GLY A 123 2.66 18.53 -7.65
CA GLY A 123 4.05 18.97 -7.68
C GLY A 123 4.41 19.81 -6.44
N ASP A 124 3.58 20.79 -6.11
CA ASP A 124 3.75 21.64 -4.93
C ASP A 124 3.75 20.79 -3.65
N ALA A 125 2.80 19.85 -3.54
CA ALA A 125 2.74 18.92 -2.42
C ALA A 125 3.99 18.03 -2.32
N ALA A 126 4.56 17.60 -3.43
CA ALA A 126 5.79 16.82 -3.45
C ALA A 126 6.99 17.65 -2.96
N VAL A 127 7.10 18.89 -3.42
CA VAL A 127 8.17 19.81 -3.03
C VAL A 127 8.03 20.25 -1.56
N ASP A 128 6.82 20.55 -1.10
CA ASP A 128 6.56 20.93 0.29
C ASP A 128 6.93 19.81 1.28
N ALA A 129 6.69 18.55 0.90
CA ALA A 129 6.98 17.40 1.74
C ALA A 129 8.46 16.97 1.70
N LEU A 130 9.04 16.87 0.49
CA LEU A 130 10.33 16.23 0.25
C LEU A 130 11.43 17.21 -0.15
N GLY A 131 11.09 18.46 -0.49
CA GLY A 131 12.05 19.44 -0.98
C GLY A 131 12.74 18.98 -2.27
N ASP A 132 14.06 18.92 -2.25
CA ASP A 132 14.92 18.47 -3.34
C ASP A 132 14.78 16.98 -3.69
N ASN A 133 14.24 16.17 -2.75
CA ASN A 133 13.97 14.74 -2.97
C ASN A 133 12.62 14.46 -3.66
N ALA A 134 11.89 15.48 -4.10
CA ALA A 134 10.57 15.33 -4.73
C ALA A 134 10.60 14.45 -6.00
N GLU A 135 11.73 14.41 -6.72
CA GLU A 135 11.94 13.57 -7.90
C GLU A 135 11.92 12.06 -7.59
N SER A 136 12.04 11.67 -6.32
CA SER A 136 11.95 10.27 -5.90
C SER A 136 10.55 9.67 -6.08
N LEU A 137 9.51 10.51 -6.22
CA LEU A 137 8.13 10.10 -6.42
C LEU A 137 7.89 9.69 -7.88
N THR A 138 7.45 8.46 -8.06
CA THR A 138 7.29 7.84 -9.40
C THR A 138 5.87 7.37 -9.70
N LEU A 139 5.04 7.21 -8.68
CA LEU A 139 3.69 6.66 -8.78
C LEU A 139 2.68 7.55 -8.05
N ALA A 140 1.59 7.90 -8.73
CA ALA A 140 0.42 8.54 -8.13
C ALA A 140 -0.76 7.57 -8.15
N PHE A 141 -1.33 7.29 -6.99
CA PHE A 141 -2.52 6.45 -6.84
C PHE A 141 -3.70 7.32 -6.47
N MET A 142 -4.71 7.39 -7.33
CA MET A 142 -5.83 8.31 -7.16
C MET A 142 -7.19 7.70 -7.50
N HIS A 143 -8.24 8.29 -6.94
CA HIS A 143 -9.63 7.93 -7.23
C HIS A 143 -10.05 8.41 -8.63
N SER A 144 -10.96 7.69 -9.30
CA SER A 144 -11.46 8.03 -10.64
C SER A 144 -12.06 9.44 -10.76
N LYS A 145 -12.65 9.97 -9.69
CA LYS A 145 -13.18 11.35 -9.65
C LYS A 145 -12.06 12.38 -9.81
N VAL A 146 -10.94 12.18 -9.11
CA VAL A 146 -9.76 13.05 -9.19
C VAL A 146 -9.15 12.98 -10.60
N ALA A 147 -8.96 11.76 -11.11
CA ALA A 147 -8.46 11.55 -12.47
C ALA A 147 -9.35 12.21 -13.52
N ASN A 148 -10.67 12.13 -13.39
CA ASN A 148 -11.60 12.79 -14.30
C ASN A 148 -11.55 14.32 -14.19
N ALA A 149 -11.33 14.88 -13.00
CA ALA A 149 -11.15 16.32 -12.82
C ALA A 149 -9.87 16.83 -13.52
N LEU A 150 -8.76 16.08 -13.38
CA LEU A 150 -7.50 16.38 -14.08
C LEU A 150 -7.63 16.21 -15.59
N ALA A 151 -8.33 15.17 -16.07
CA ALA A 151 -8.56 14.95 -17.49
C ALA A 151 -9.40 16.07 -18.12
N LYS A 152 -10.40 16.61 -17.41
CA LYS A 152 -11.18 17.77 -17.88
C LYS A 152 -10.37 19.06 -18.02
N LYS A 153 -9.29 19.16 -17.25
CA LYS A 153 -8.34 20.27 -17.31
C LYS A 153 -7.18 20.02 -18.28
N GLU A 154 -7.22 18.90 -19.02
CA GLU A 154 -6.17 18.48 -19.96
C GLU A 154 -4.78 18.28 -19.30
N LEU A 155 -4.76 17.98 -18.00
CA LEU A 155 -3.55 17.83 -17.20
C LEU A 155 -3.09 16.36 -17.09
N LEU A 156 -3.88 15.41 -17.58
CA LEU A 156 -3.64 13.99 -17.48
C LEU A 156 -3.42 13.38 -18.86
N GLU A 157 -2.25 12.84 -19.09
CA GLU A 157 -1.94 12.11 -20.33
C GLU A 157 -2.21 10.61 -20.11
N PHE A 158 -3.23 10.08 -20.81
CA PHE A 158 -3.51 8.65 -20.77
C PHE A 158 -2.53 7.85 -21.62
N ALA A 159 -2.06 6.74 -21.12
CA ALA A 159 -1.24 5.81 -21.89
C ALA A 159 -2.03 5.33 -23.13
N LYS A 160 -1.36 5.32 -24.27
CA LYS A 160 -1.93 4.89 -25.56
C LYS A 160 -1.29 3.58 -26.00
N TYR A 161 -2.05 2.76 -26.69
CA TYR A 161 -1.53 1.62 -27.42
C TYR A 161 -2.18 1.59 -28.81
N THR A 162 -1.44 1.08 -29.77
CA THR A 162 -1.97 0.87 -31.14
C THR A 162 -2.44 -0.57 -31.22
N ASP A 163 -3.69 -0.79 -31.60
CA ASP A 163 -4.24 -2.12 -31.81
C ASP A 163 -3.73 -2.75 -33.14
N GLU A 164 -4.05 -4.02 -33.36
CA GLU A 164 -3.65 -4.75 -34.58
C GLU A 164 -4.13 -4.10 -35.90
N ASN A 165 -5.12 -3.21 -35.81
CA ASN A 165 -5.67 -2.48 -36.96
C ASN A 165 -5.05 -1.07 -37.13
N GLY A 166 -4.01 -0.74 -36.37
CA GLY A 166 -3.34 0.56 -36.46
C GLY A 166 -4.09 1.70 -35.77
N ILE A 167 -5.12 1.41 -34.95
CA ILE A 167 -5.92 2.44 -34.27
C ILE A 167 -5.33 2.68 -32.88
N GLU A 168 -5.02 3.95 -32.58
CA GLU A 168 -4.60 4.36 -31.23
C GLU A 168 -5.78 4.31 -30.26
N ARG A 169 -5.60 3.58 -29.15
CA ARG A 169 -6.55 3.47 -28.06
C ARG A 169 -5.92 3.92 -26.74
N GLN A 170 -6.72 4.57 -25.89
CA GLN A 170 -6.30 5.03 -24.58
C GLN A 170 -6.56 3.97 -23.49
N ILE A 171 -5.58 3.76 -22.62
CA ILE A 171 -5.72 2.94 -21.41
C ILE A 171 -6.16 3.86 -20.27
N ARG A 172 -7.45 3.89 -19.96
CA ARG A 172 -8.03 4.84 -18.99
C ARG A 172 -7.54 4.67 -17.54
N ASN A 173 -7.02 3.51 -17.19
CA ASN A 173 -6.56 3.22 -15.82
C ASN A 173 -5.06 3.49 -15.63
N LEU A 174 -4.36 3.90 -16.67
CA LEU A 174 -2.96 4.22 -16.63
C LEU A 174 -2.73 5.55 -17.35
N ALA A 175 -2.19 6.49 -16.63
CA ALA A 175 -1.93 7.85 -17.12
C ALA A 175 -0.61 8.38 -16.58
N TYR A 176 -0.19 9.54 -17.04
CA TYR A 176 1.02 10.23 -16.60
C TYR A 176 0.69 11.67 -16.21
N ILE A 177 1.30 12.12 -15.12
CA ILE A 177 1.26 13.52 -14.67
C ILE A 177 2.56 13.88 -13.99
N ASN A 178 3.18 15.01 -14.34
CA ASN A 178 4.42 15.50 -13.74
C ASN A 178 5.53 14.44 -13.62
N GLY A 179 5.70 13.59 -14.64
CA GLY A 179 6.67 12.49 -14.62
C GLY A 179 6.28 11.26 -13.81
N MET A 180 5.16 11.30 -13.07
CA MET A 180 4.66 10.18 -12.29
C MET A 180 3.67 9.33 -13.11
N THR A 181 3.74 8.04 -12.94
CA THR A 181 2.72 7.10 -13.45
C THR A 181 1.49 7.16 -12.56
N VAL A 182 0.33 7.39 -13.16
CA VAL A 182 -0.94 7.46 -12.44
C VAL A 182 -1.68 6.14 -12.55
N VAL A 183 -2.04 5.56 -11.41
CA VAL A 183 -2.95 4.42 -11.31
C VAL A 183 -4.28 4.90 -10.76
N VAL A 184 -5.34 4.68 -11.55
CA VAL A 184 -6.70 5.09 -11.21
C VAL A 184 -7.46 3.90 -10.65
N ASP A 185 -7.90 4.02 -9.40
CA ASP A 185 -8.68 2.98 -8.72
C ASP A 185 -9.62 3.60 -7.67
N ASP A 186 -10.87 3.18 -7.67
CA ASP A 186 -11.91 3.66 -6.75
C ASP A 186 -11.74 3.15 -5.31
N SER A 187 -10.76 2.28 -5.06
CA SER A 187 -10.34 1.91 -3.70
C SER A 187 -9.51 3.00 -3.00
N ALA A 188 -9.10 4.07 -3.71
CA ALA A 188 -8.43 5.21 -3.10
C ALA A 188 -9.33 5.86 -2.05
N PRO A 189 -8.76 6.31 -0.91
CA PRO A 189 -9.56 6.85 0.18
C PRO A 189 -10.36 8.08 -0.21
N MET A 190 -11.62 8.11 0.21
CA MET A 190 -12.49 9.26 0.05
C MET A 190 -13.29 9.52 1.31
N THR A 191 -13.57 10.79 1.59
CA THR A 191 -14.54 11.20 2.61
C THR A 191 -15.77 11.76 1.91
N PRO A 192 -16.96 11.17 2.11
CA PRO A 192 -18.17 11.64 1.46
C PRO A 192 -18.53 13.08 1.83
N ALA A 193 -19.21 13.77 0.94
CA ALA A 193 -19.75 15.09 1.22
C ALA A 193 -20.75 15.04 2.38
N VAL A 194 -20.70 16.04 3.26
CA VAL A 194 -21.68 16.24 4.32
C VAL A 194 -22.70 17.24 3.82
N THR A 195 -23.96 16.81 3.70
CA THR A 195 -25.07 17.66 3.21
C THR A 195 -25.99 18.16 4.31
N SER A 196 -25.82 17.66 5.55
CA SER A 196 -26.59 18.06 6.74
C SER A 196 -25.71 18.79 7.74
N GLY A 197 -26.17 19.90 8.28
CA GLY A 197 -25.38 20.78 9.16
C GLY A 197 -24.45 21.69 8.36
N THR A 198 -23.18 21.84 8.80
CA THR A 198 -22.18 22.57 8.02
C THR A 198 -21.78 21.74 6.81
N ALA A 199 -22.23 22.14 5.64
CA ALA A 199 -21.94 21.45 4.38
C ALA A 199 -20.43 21.40 4.12
N LYS A 200 -19.91 20.20 3.81
CA LYS A 200 -18.51 19.97 3.42
C LYS A 200 -18.51 19.19 2.10
N PRO A 201 -17.71 19.58 1.12
CA PRO A 201 -17.58 18.84 -0.12
C PRO A 201 -16.92 17.46 0.13
N ALA A 202 -17.09 16.54 -0.80
CA ALA A 202 -16.34 15.28 -0.77
C ALA A 202 -14.86 15.57 -0.96
N THR A 203 -14.03 14.89 -0.16
CA THR A 203 -12.58 14.96 -0.28
C THR A 203 -12.01 13.61 -0.71
N TYR A 204 -10.97 13.64 -1.52
CA TYR A 204 -10.31 12.47 -2.07
C TYR A 204 -8.83 12.54 -1.75
N THR A 205 -8.28 11.44 -1.27
CA THR A 205 -6.85 11.37 -0.96
C THR A 205 -6.11 10.66 -2.09
N THR A 206 -5.16 11.37 -2.69
CA THR A 206 -4.22 10.85 -3.67
C THR A 206 -2.91 10.51 -2.95
N TYR A 207 -2.39 9.30 -3.17
CA TYR A 207 -1.11 8.88 -2.63
C TYR A 207 -0.02 9.00 -3.69
N LEU A 208 1.02 9.75 -3.40
CA LEU A 208 2.25 9.84 -4.18
C LEU A 208 3.29 8.93 -3.54
N LEU A 209 3.85 8.02 -4.32
CA LEU A 209 4.72 6.96 -3.85
C LEU A 209 6.01 6.94 -4.67
N GLY A 210 7.12 6.82 -4.00
CA GLY A 210 8.41 6.55 -4.63
C GLY A 210 8.71 5.06 -4.74
N SER A 211 9.66 4.75 -5.59
CA SER A 211 10.11 3.36 -5.78
C SER A 211 10.66 2.79 -4.47
N GLY A 212 10.22 1.58 -4.12
CA GLY A 212 10.68 0.88 -2.92
C GLY A 212 10.03 1.31 -1.61
N PHE A 213 9.12 2.28 -1.60
CA PHE A 213 8.41 2.67 -0.37
C PHE A 213 7.60 1.52 0.24
N ILE A 214 6.88 0.76 -0.58
CA ILE A 214 6.18 -0.44 -0.11
C ILE A 214 7.04 -1.67 -0.35
N ARG A 215 7.50 -2.28 0.73
CA ARG A 215 8.21 -3.55 0.73
C ARG A 215 7.23 -4.68 0.97
N TYR A 216 7.18 -5.61 0.04
CA TYR A 216 6.26 -6.74 0.08
C TYR A 216 7.04 -8.05 -0.03
N ALA A 217 6.70 -9.01 0.83
CA ALA A 217 7.22 -10.36 0.71
C ALA A 217 6.17 -11.41 1.12
N LYS A 218 6.25 -12.58 0.50
CA LYS A 218 5.45 -13.75 0.86
C LYS A 218 6.29 -14.69 1.74
N ALA A 219 5.65 -15.22 2.78
CA ALA A 219 6.21 -16.29 3.60
C ALA A 219 5.62 -17.64 3.18
N ASN A 220 6.36 -18.70 3.45
CA ASN A 220 5.91 -20.06 3.21
C ASN A 220 4.71 -20.42 4.08
N VAL A 221 3.81 -21.20 3.49
CA VAL A 221 2.68 -21.85 4.16
C VAL A 221 2.79 -23.34 3.85
N GLU A 222 2.73 -24.19 4.85
CA GLU A 222 2.87 -25.65 4.67
C GLU A 222 1.80 -26.21 3.71
N LYS A 223 0.55 -25.79 3.89
CA LYS A 223 -0.58 -26.19 3.02
C LYS A 223 -1.32 -24.93 2.51
N PRO A 224 -0.87 -24.34 1.41
CA PRO A 224 -1.47 -23.08 0.91
C PRO A 224 -2.88 -23.31 0.34
N SER A 225 -3.17 -24.50 -0.15
CA SER A 225 -4.49 -24.88 -0.66
C SER A 225 -4.79 -26.31 -0.29
N GLU A 226 -6.01 -26.56 0.21
CA GLU A 226 -6.42 -27.88 0.68
C GLU A 226 -7.90 -28.11 0.30
N PRO A 227 -8.21 -29.08 -0.55
CA PRO A 227 -9.58 -29.49 -0.82
C PRO A 227 -10.12 -30.35 0.32
N SER A 228 -11.42 -30.24 0.61
CA SER A 228 -12.12 -31.08 1.57
C SER A 228 -13.55 -31.32 1.08
N ARG A 229 -14.12 -32.43 1.47
CA ARG A 229 -15.50 -32.80 1.14
C ARG A 229 -16.26 -33.25 2.39
N ASP A 230 -17.46 -32.71 2.57
CA ASP A 230 -18.43 -33.20 3.53
C ASP A 230 -19.61 -33.88 2.76
N PRO A 231 -19.70 -35.20 2.77
CA PRO A 231 -20.76 -35.89 2.03
C PRO A 231 -22.16 -35.81 2.68
N LYS A 232 -22.20 -35.42 3.96
CA LYS A 232 -23.46 -35.44 4.75
C LYS A 232 -24.25 -34.14 4.61
N THR A 233 -23.57 -32.99 4.64
CA THR A 233 -24.22 -31.68 4.67
C THR A 233 -24.77 -31.32 3.29
N ASN A 234 -26.04 -30.94 3.22
CA ASN A 234 -26.76 -30.50 1.99
C ASN A 234 -26.65 -31.47 0.79
N GLY A 235 -26.55 -32.78 1.01
CA GLY A 235 -26.36 -33.77 -0.06
C GLY A 235 -24.94 -33.82 -0.63
N GLY A 236 -23.99 -33.29 0.10
CA GLY A 236 -22.57 -33.19 -0.25
C GLY A 236 -22.12 -31.74 -0.53
N GLU A 237 -21.14 -31.31 0.19
CA GLU A 237 -20.48 -30.03 -0.02
C GLU A 237 -18.97 -30.22 -0.25
N ASP A 238 -18.46 -29.56 -1.27
CA ASP A 238 -17.03 -29.52 -1.59
C ASP A 238 -16.47 -28.18 -1.16
N TYR A 239 -15.30 -28.19 -0.51
CA TYR A 239 -14.61 -27.02 0.02
C TYR A 239 -13.23 -26.91 -0.58
N ILE A 240 -12.74 -25.68 -0.78
CA ILE A 240 -11.34 -25.38 -1.00
C ILE A 240 -10.90 -24.34 0.05
N TYR A 241 -10.00 -24.76 0.93
CA TYR A 241 -9.39 -23.90 1.95
C TYR A 241 -8.12 -23.30 1.39
N THR A 242 -7.95 -22.00 1.51
CA THR A 242 -6.76 -21.30 1.03
C THR A 242 -6.14 -20.48 2.16
N ARG A 243 -4.81 -20.47 2.22
CA ARG A 243 -4.03 -19.78 3.26
C ARG A 243 -2.88 -19.04 2.61
N ILE A 244 -2.60 -17.85 3.09
CA ILE A 244 -1.43 -17.05 2.71
C ILE A 244 -0.77 -16.49 3.95
N ARG A 245 0.55 -16.31 3.91
CA ARG A 245 1.33 -15.52 4.85
C ARG A 245 2.13 -14.50 4.06
N GLU A 246 2.07 -13.26 4.47
CA GLU A 246 2.72 -12.17 3.75
C GLU A 246 3.03 -11.00 4.69
N THR A 247 3.91 -10.11 4.28
CA THR A 247 4.17 -8.83 4.93
C THR A 247 4.04 -7.71 3.93
N ILE A 248 3.54 -6.57 4.39
CA ILE A 248 3.53 -5.28 3.68
C ILE A 248 4.14 -4.28 4.65
N HIS A 249 5.34 -3.80 4.32
CA HIS A 249 6.11 -2.96 5.21
C HIS A 249 6.41 -1.61 4.55
N PRO A 250 5.91 -0.49 5.09
CA PRO A 250 6.26 0.85 4.62
C PRO A 250 7.71 1.17 4.99
N TYR A 251 8.48 1.70 4.04
CA TYR A 251 9.85 2.10 4.25
C TYR A 251 9.96 3.23 5.28
N GLY A 252 10.92 3.13 6.17
CA GLY A 252 11.16 4.13 7.21
C GLY A 252 10.27 4.00 8.46
N PHE A 253 9.30 3.08 8.47
CA PHE A 253 8.41 2.86 9.60
C PHE A 253 8.73 1.55 10.33
N SER A 254 8.49 1.52 11.62
CA SER A 254 8.57 0.33 12.47
C SER A 254 7.18 -0.03 12.97
N PHE A 255 6.83 -1.31 12.93
CA PHE A 255 5.57 -1.80 13.50
C PHE A 255 5.73 -2.02 15.00
N LYS A 256 4.85 -1.39 15.79
CA LYS A 256 4.71 -1.61 17.22
C LYS A 256 3.63 -2.65 17.47
N GLU A 257 3.96 -3.69 18.22
CA GLU A 257 2.99 -4.69 18.60
C GLU A 257 1.93 -4.09 19.54
N PRO A 258 0.64 -4.10 19.14
CA PRO A 258 -0.42 -3.68 20.05
C PRO A 258 -0.66 -4.72 21.14
N SER A 259 -1.06 -4.26 22.32
CA SER A 259 -1.50 -5.15 23.39
C SER A 259 -2.63 -6.07 22.91
N GLY A 260 -2.53 -7.36 23.21
CA GLY A 260 -3.51 -8.36 22.81
C GLY A 260 -3.44 -8.77 21.32
N MET A 261 -2.36 -8.45 20.62
CA MET A 261 -2.11 -9.01 19.31
C MET A 261 -1.84 -10.52 19.43
N GLY A 262 -2.56 -11.33 18.65
CA GLY A 262 -2.24 -12.76 18.49
C GLY A 262 -1.04 -12.96 17.56
N GLU A 263 -0.81 -14.20 17.12
CA GLU A 263 0.29 -14.53 16.19
C GLU A 263 0.20 -13.82 14.83
N SER A 264 -0.97 -13.30 14.47
CA SER A 264 -1.20 -12.54 13.25
C SER A 264 -2.03 -11.31 13.55
N PRO A 265 -1.56 -10.10 13.22
CA PRO A 265 -2.34 -8.88 13.41
C PRO A 265 -3.59 -8.87 12.52
N THR A 266 -4.67 -8.31 13.03
CA THR A 266 -5.89 -8.04 12.27
C THR A 266 -5.68 -6.88 11.30
N ASP A 267 -6.57 -6.73 10.31
CA ASP A 267 -6.50 -5.57 9.40
C ASP A 267 -6.70 -4.25 10.18
N ALA A 268 -7.55 -4.22 11.21
CA ALA A 268 -7.73 -3.06 12.06
C ALA A 268 -6.43 -2.67 12.82
N GLN A 269 -5.67 -3.66 13.31
CA GLN A 269 -4.38 -3.41 13.96
C GLN A 269 -3.32 -2.91 12.96
N LEU A 270 -3.31 -3.44 11.73
CA LEU A 270 -2.41 -2.97 10.67
C LEU A 270 -2.73 -1.53 10.21
N PHE A 271 -3.98 -1.11 10.25
CA PHE A 271 -4.40 0.23 9.82
C PHE A 271 -4.31 1.28 10.92
N ALA A 272 -4.14 0.87 12.18
CA ALA A 272 -4.09 1.77 13.31
C ALA A 272 -2.77 2.55 13.34
N LYS A 273 -2.82 3.88 13.29
CA LYS A 273 -1.66 4.77 13.38
C LYS A 273 -0.81 4.55 14.63
N ALA A 274 -1.43 4.14 15.75
CA ALA A 274 -0.73 3.90 17.03
C ALA A 274 0.26 2.73 16.96
N ASN A 275 0.08 1.84 15.98
CA ASN A 275 0.92 0.65 15.80
C ASN A 275 2.07 0.88 14.80
N TRP A 276 2.24 2.11 14.33
CA TRP A 276 3.34 2.51 13.45
C TRP A 276 4.13 3.65 14.07
N GLU A 277 5.43 3.61 13.91
CA GLU A 277 6.37 4.62 14.37
C GLU A 277 7.32 4.94 13.23
N LEU A 278 7.47 6.23 12.94
CA LEU A 278 8.48 6.70 11.99
C LEU A 278 9.86 6.58 12.65
N LYS A 279 10.82 6.01 11.93
CA LYS A 279 12.21 5.84 12.39
C LYS A 279 13.20 6.63 11.55
N TYR A 280 12.86 6.90 10.30
CA TYR A 280 13.72 7.66 9.40
C TYR A 280 13.33 9.15 9.41
N ASP A 281 14.25 10.00 8.96
CA ASP A 281 13.91 11.39 8.67
C ASP A 281 12.75 11.42 7.65
N PRO A 282 11.67 12.19 7.90
CA PRO A 282 10.54 12.31 6.98
C PRO A 282 10.98 12.60 5.53
N LYS A 283 11.94 13.49 5.32
CA LYS A 283 12.43 13.89 3.98
C LYS A 283 13.03 12.75 3.15
N VAL A 284 13.44 11.65 3.79
CA VAL A 284 14.00 10.47 3.12
C VAL A 284 12.90 9.46 2.76
N VAL A 285 11.71 9.64 3.29
CA VAL A 285 10.58 8.71 3.09
C VAL A 285 9.77 9.14 1.86
N PRO A 286 9.85 8.44 0.73
CA PRO A 286 9.23 8.85 -0.52
C PRO A 286 7.73 8.52 -0.55
N PHE A 287 6.96 9.19 0.30
CA PHE A 287 5.52 9.06 0.39
C PHE A 287 4.86 10.38 0.75
N VAL A 288 3.85 10.79 0.00
CA VAL A 288 3.04 11.98 0.26
C VAL A 288 1.57 11.65 0.08
N ALA A 289 0.73 12.12 0.99
CA ALA A 289 -0.72 11.99 0.90
C ALA A 289 -1.33 13.37 0.65
N VAL A 290 -2.01 13.55 -0.48
CA VAL A 290 -2.62 14.81 -0.90
C VAL A 290 -4.13 14.68 -0.88
N THR A 291 -4.80 15.47 -0.06
CA THR A 291 -6.27 15.50 0.02
C THR A 291 -6.80 16.70 -0.75
N THR A 292 -7.69 16.45 -1.69
CA THR A 292 -8.28 17.47 -2.56
C THR A 292 -9.81 17.35 -2.60
N GLN A 293 -10.48 18.44 -2.94
CA GLN A 293 -11.92 18.45 -3.23
C GLN A 293 -12.16 18.23 -4.73
N VAL A 294 -13.27 17.60 -5.11
CA VAL A 294 -13.67 17.39 -6.51
C VAL A 294 -15.17 17.63 -6.67
#